data_6082ae9ef83f0a27d56876b964f38aef
#
_entry.id   6082ae9ef83f0a27d56876b964f38aef
#
_cell.length_a   1.000
_cell.length_b   1.000
_cell.length_c   1.000
_cell.angle_alpha   90.00
_cell.angle_beta   90.00
_cell.angle_gamma   90.00
#
_symmetry.space_group_name_H-M   'P 1'
#
loop_
_entity.id
_entity.type
_entity.pdbx_description
1 polymer ?
#
loop_
_entity_poly.entity_id
_entity_poly.type
_entity_poly.pdbx_seq_one_letter_code
_entity_poly.pdbx_strand_id
1 'polypeptide(L)' 'MRLLLAEDERELSDALVAILKHNNYSVDAVYNGEDALNYLEADNYDGAILDIMMPKMDGITVLKNIRAQGNDVPVLI' A
#
# COMPACT_ATOMS: atom_id res chain seq x y z
N MET A 1 -11.22 8.19 -4.90
CA MET A 1 -10.13 7.25 -5.20
C MET A 1 -9.82 6.40 -3.97
N ARG A 2 -9.56 5.15 -4.19
CA ARG A 2 -9.23 4.20 -3.15
C ARG A 2 -7.75 3.86 -3.19
N LEU A 3 -7.05 4.09 -2.08
CA LEU A 3 -5.60 3.91 -1.97
C LEU A 3 -5.27 2.84 -0.93
N LEU A 4 -4.22 2.07 -1.21
CA LEU A 4 -3.59 1.22 -0.21
C LEU A 4 -2.33 1.93 0.31
N LEU A 5 -2.19 1.99 1.62
CA LEU A 5 -0.98 2.51 2.27
C LEU A 5 -0.32 1.38 3.05
N ALA A 6 0.91 1.04 2.70
CA ALA A 6 1.72 0.07 3.42
C ALA A 6 2.90 0.79 4.07
N GLU A 7 2.84 0.92 5.39
CA GLU A 7 3.84 1.59 6.22
C GLU A 7 3.84 0.94 7.58
N ASP A 8 4.98 0.41 8.03
CA ASP A 8 5.07 -0.33 9.28
C ASP A 8 5.18 0.57 10.53
N GLU A 9 5.58 1.82 10.36
CA GLU A 9 5.59 2.77 11.47
C GLU A 9 4.18 3.33 11.68
N ARG A 10 3.55 2.93 12.80
CA ARG A 10 2.14 3.24 13.06
C ARG A 10 1.82 4.72 13.13
N GLU A 11 2.67 5.49 13.79
CA GLU A 11 2.44 6.95 13.93
C GLU A 11 2.49 7.64 12.58
N LEU A 12 3.44 7.27 11.74
CA LEU A 12 3.55 7.81 10.39
C LEU A 12 2.36 7.37 9.54
N SER A 13 1.99 6.11 9.62
CA SER A 13 0.82 5.59 8.91
C SER A 13 -0.45 6.35 9.30
N ASP A 14 -0.68 6.54 10.58
CA ASP A 14 -1.87 7.25 11.08
C ASP A 14 -1.90 8.70 10.57
N ALA A 15 -0.76 9.38 10.57
CA ALA A 15 -0.66 10.75 10.06
C ALA A 15 -0.96 10.82 8.56
N LEU A 16 -0.41 9.89 7.77
CA LEU A 16 -0.65 9.83 6.33
C LEU A 16 -2.11 9.50 6.02
N VAL A 17 -2.70 8.55 6.73
CA VAL A 17 -4.13 8.22 6.58
C VAL A 17 -4.99 9.44 6.84
N ALA A 18 -4.71 10.20 7.91
CA ALA A 18 -5.47 11.39 8.24
C ALA A 18 -5.40 12.45 7.12
N ILE A 19 -4.19 12.69 6.59
CA ILE A 19 -3.97 13.64 5.50
C ILE A 19 -4.72 13.20 4.24
N LEU A 20 -4.61 11.93 3.87
CA LEU A 20 -5.25 11.42 2.67
C LEU A 20 -6.77 11.45 2.77
N LYS A 21 -7.32 11.07 3.91
CA LYS A 21 -8.77 11.14 4.14
C LYS A 21 -9.28 12.59 4.12
N HIS A 22 -8.49 13.53 4.66
CA HIS A 22 -8.85 14.94 4.59
C HIS A 22 -8.93 15.44 3.14
N ASN A 23 -8.18 14.83 2.23
CA ASN A 23 -8.22 15.14 0.80
C ASN A 23 -9.18 14.23 0.03
N ASN A 24 -10.13 13.64 0.71
CA ASN A 24 -11.23 12.83 0.14
C ASN A 24 -10.81 11.50 -0.49
N TYR A 25 -9.68 10.95 -0.09
CA TYR A 25 -9.31 9.59 -0.49
C TYR A 25 -9.88 8.57 0.50
N SER A 26 -10.28 7.42 -0.02
CA SER A 26 -10.51 6.23 0.80
C SER A 26 -9.18 5.50 0.95
N VAL A 27 -8.78 5.17 2.16
CA VAL A 27 -7.46 4.58 2.43
C VAL A 27 -7.60 3.33 3.27
N ASP A 28 -7.00 2.24 2.80
CA ASP A 28 -6.79 1.04 3.61
C ASP A 28 -5.32 1.02 4.02
N ALA A 29 -5.05 0.86 5.30
CA ALA A 29 -3.70 0.84 5.83
C ALA A 29 -3.30 -0.57 6.25
N VAL A 30 -2.12 -0.99 5.83
CA VAL A 30 -1.47 -2.24 6.25
C VAL A 30 -0.06 -1.93 6.72
N TYR A 31 0.56 -2.87 7.44
CA TYR A 31 1.77 -2.58 8.19
C TYR A 31 2.93 -3.52 7.86
N ASN A 32 2.77 -4.35 6.85
CA ASN A 32 3.82 -5.23 6.35
C ASN A 32 3.55 -5.55 4.86
N GLY A 33 4.57 -6.09 4.21
CA GLY A 33 4.47 -6.36 2.77
C GLY A 33 3.58 -7.55 2.42
N GLU A 34 3.48 -8.53 3.29
CA GLU A 34 2.61 -9.69 3.06
C GLU A 34 1.15 -9.27 3.01
N ASP A 35 0.71 -8.45 3.96
CA ASP A 35 -0.64 -7.91 3.97
C ASP A 35 -0.88 -6.99 2.77
N ALA A 36 0.13 -6.18 2.40
CA ALA A 36 0.03 -5.32 1.23
C ALA A 36 -0.24 -6.15 -0.03
N LEU A 37 0.51 -7.22 -0.23
CA LEU A 37 0.33 -8.10 -1.37
C LEU A 37 -1.05 -8.73 -1.36
N ASN A 38 -1.49 -9.25 -0.22
CA ASN A 38 -2.81 -9.87 -0.08
C ASN A 38 -3.95 -8.90 -0.41
N TYR A 39 -3.86 -7.67 0.06
CA TYR A 39 -4.88 -6.63 -0.22
C TYR A 39 -4.89 -6.26 -1.70
N LEU A 40 -3.71 -6.09 -2.30
CA LEU A 40 -3.62 -5.75 -3.73
C LEU A 40 -4.10 -6.87 -4.64
N GLU A 41 -3.99 -8.12 -4.21
CA GLU A 41 -4.51 -9.28 -4.94
C GLU A 41 -6.03 -9.41 -4.79
N ALA A 42 -6.58 -9.05 -3.64
CA ALA A 42 -7.98 -9.28 -3.32
C ALA A 42 -8.91 -8.16 -3.81
N ASP A 43 -8.42 -6.95 -3.93
CA ASP A 43 -9.22 -5.76 -4.20
C ASP A 43 -8.62 -4.89 -5.29
N ASN A 44 -9.46 -4.01 -5.85
CA ASN A 44 -9.02 -3.02 -6.82
C ASN A 44 -8.73 -1.70 -6.13
N TYR A 45 -7.53 -1.20 -6.33
CA TYR A 45 -7.08 0.09 -5.83
C TYR A 45 -6.77 1.03 -7.00
N ASP A 46 -6.97 2.32 -6.77
CA ASP A 46 -6.59 3.35 -7.74
C ASP A 46 -5.10 3.69 -7.64
N GLY A 47 -4.49 3.41 -6.50
CA GLY A 47 -3.07 3.59 -6.28
C GLY A 47 -2.62 2.90 -5.01
N ALA A 48 -1.32 2.70 -4.89
CA ALA A 48 -0.70 2.13 -3.70
C ALA A 48 0.54 2.94 -3.32
N ILE A 49 0.70 3.19 -2.02
CA ILE A 49 1.89 3.83 -1.45
C ILE A 49 2.57 2.75 -0.62
N LEU A 50 3.78 2.37 -1.03
CA LEU A 50 4.52 1.27 -0.40
C LEU A 50 5.83 1.79 0.18
N ASP A 51 6.04 1.59 1.47
CA ASP A 51 7.36 1.75 2.06
C ASP A 51 8.27 0.62 1.56
N ILE A 52 9.53 0.92 1.33
CA ILE A 52 10.51 -0.10 0.88
C ILE A 52 10.78 -1.08 2.01
N MET A 53 11.10 -0.58 3.19
CA MET A 53 11.54 -1.42 4.32
C MET A 53 10.37 -1.76 5.23
N MET A 54 9.84 -2.98 5.05
CA MET A 54 8.75 -3.48 5.87
C MET A 54 9.02 -4.90 6.34
N PRO A 55 8.47 -5.32 7.49
CA PRO A 55 8.52 -6.72 7.92
C PRO A 55 7.85 -7.65 6.92
N LYS A 56 8.24 -8.90 6.92
CA LYS A 56 7.71 -10.04 6.16
C LYS A 56 7.98 -9.97 4.66
N MET A 57 7.81 -8.81 4.04
CA MET A 57 8.10 -8.62 2.63
C MET A 57 8.34 -7.12 2.40
N ASP A 58 9.42 -6.76 1.75
CA ASP A 58 9.73 -5.37 1.43
C ASP A 58 8.85 -4.84 0.28
N GLY A 59 8.80 -3.51 0.15
CA GLY A 59 7.94 -2.88 -0.85
C GLY A 59 8.33 -3.16 -2.29
N ILE A 60 9.61 -3.33 -2.57
CA ILE A 60 10.08 -3.66 -3.93
C ILE A 60 9.63 -5.07 -4.31
N THR A 61 9.70 -6.02 -3.38
CA THR A 61 9.23 -7.39 -3.61
C THR A 61 7.72 -7.42 -3.85
N VAL A 62 6.95 -6.65 -3.07
CA VAL A 62 5.51 -6.49 -3.29
C VAL A 62 5.24 -5.98 -4.71
N LEU A 63 5.93 -4.92 -5.13
CA LEU A 63 5.79 -4.34 -6.46
C LEU A 63 6.08 -5.37 -7.55
N LYS A 64 7.18 -6.11 -7.43
CA LYS A 64 7.55 -7.15 -8.40
C LYS A 64 6.48 -8.23 -8.51
N ASN A 65 5.93 -8.66 -7.38
CA ASN A 65 4.89 -9.70 -7.36
C ASN A 65 3.61 -9.24 -8.05
N ILE A 66 3.12 -8.05 -7.76
CA ILE A 66 1.88 -7.57 -8.39
C ILE A 66 2.07 -7.32 -9.88
N ARG A 67 3.23 -6.82 -10.31
CA ARG A 67 3.52 -6.63 -11.73
C ARG A 67 3.58 -7.97 -12.47
N ALA A 68 4.17 -8.99 -11.86
CA ALA A 68 4.22 -10.35 -12.44
C ALA A 68 2.82 -10.95 -12.60
N GLN A 69 1.86 -10.53 -11.80
CA GLN A 69 0.46 -10.97 -11.87
C GLN A 69 -0.37 -10.16 -12.87
N GLY A 70 0.24 -9.22 -13.57
CA GLY A 70 -0.47 -8.36 -14.52
C GLY A 70 -1.22 -7.19 -13.88
N ASN A 71 -1.02 -6.96 -12.59
CA ASN A 71 -1.62 -5.81 -11.91
C ASN A 71 -0.77 -4.57 -12.16
N ASP A 72 -1.34 -3.57 -12.81
CA ASP A 72 -0.64 -2.34 -13.21
C ASP A 72 -1.03 -1.13 -12.36
N VAL A 73 -1.56 -1.37 -11.16
CA VAL A 73 -1.92 -0.29 -10.24
C VAL A 73 -0.76 0.70 -10.08
N PRO A 74 -1.02 2.03 -10.16
CA PRO A 74 0.02 3.01 -9.92
C PRO A 74 0.60 2.87 -8.51
N VAL A 75 1.93 2.86 -8.40
CA VAL A 75 2.64 2.68 -7.14
C VAL A 75 3.60 3.82 -6.90
N LEU A 76 3.53 4.39 -5.70
CA LEU A 76 4.50 5.33 -5.17
C LEU A 76 5.33 4.61 -4.09
N ILE A 77 6.63 4.62 -4.27
CA ILE A 77 7.58 4.03 -3.32
C ILE A 77 8.15 5.11 -2.39
#